data_cd7e18785656f268aa9c45e8b4592401
#
_entry.id   cd7e18785656f268aa9c45e8b4592401
#
_cell.length_a   1.000
_cell.length_b   1.000
_cell.length_c   1.000
_cell.angle_alpha   90.00
_cell.angle_beta   90.00
_cell.angle_gamma   90.00
#
_symmetry.space_group_name_H-M   'P 1'
#
loop_
_entity.id
_entity.type
_entity.pdbx_description
1 polymer ?
#
loop_
_entity_poly.entity_id
_entity_poly.type
_entity_poly.pdbx_seq_one_letter_code
_entity_poly.pdbx_strand_id
1 'polypeptide(L)'
;MSPRFLTLAVSGLLAAGLAPSASAQVGATLSASLKAPELTGFNLVGNILTAPDGTTVTLTTRGKLPGTQYLESAAVLLPSADPVLAGKLLSALTGDDLSAPLAAFLKRPEVQAKLTAGLSVNSDPYALSFRAAGTGLSVTVAFQTLSGFESVPASRILGDPAAPYAIRMYSDFQCPYCQQAELEAMPTVLKNLPKDVRFEFHQFPLESLHPNARAAAEASVCAAKQGRFFAFKDALFRRNDWQKSANPSTVFQAVAQGAGVNVGTYRGCMADRVGKAEVDAGLAEAGRLGLNSTPSVYIGGYRVADPYTPASYQALLDFVRAK
;
A
#
# COMPACT_ATOMS: atom_id res chain seq x y z
N MET A 1 27.66 -13.37 -1.08
CA MET A 1 27.05 -13.45 0.27
C MET A 1 25.93 -12.43 0.30
N SER A 2 24.69 -12.89 0.11
CA SER A 2 23.50 -12.01 0.12
C SER A 2 23.24 -11.49 1.53
N PRO A 3 22.91 -10.19 1.73
CA PRO A 3 22.52 -9.68 3.03
C PRO A 3 21.20 -10.35 3.46
N ARG A 4 21.23 -11.07 4.58
CA ARG A 4 20.03 -11.59 5.22
C ARG A 4 19.25 -10.42 5.79
N PHE A 5 18.12 -10.08 5.15
CA PHE A 5 17.14 -9.15 5.69
C PHE A 5 16.49 -9.77 6.93
N LEU A 6 16.72 -9.15 8.07
CA LEU A 6 16.04 -9.52 9.31
C LEU A 6 14.75 -8.71 9.39
N THR A 7 13.64 -9.34 8.99
CA THR A 7 12.29 -8.77 9.15
C THR A 7 11.94 -8.79 10.64
N LEU A 8 12.18 -7.71 11.34
CA LEU A 8 11.58 -7.48 12.65
C LEU A 8 10.18 -6.94 12.40
N ALA A 9 9.17 -7.79 12.58
CA ALA A 9 7.79 -7.38 12.57
C ALA A 9 7.55 -6.41 13.74
N VAL A 10 7.51 -5.12 13.43
CA VAL A 10 6.93 -4.09 14.30
C VAL A 10 5.43 -4.06 14.00
N SER A 11 4.77 -5.19 14.20
CA SER A 11 3.32 -5.28 14.14
C SER A 11 2.77 -4.71 15.44
N GLY A 12 2.14 -3.57 15.39
CA GLY A 12 1.30 -3.13 16.50
C GLY A 12 1.40 -1.67 16.95
N LEU A 13 1.63 -0.70 16.06
CA LEU A 13 1.72 0.71 16.52
C LEU A 13 1.09 1.75 15.58
N LEU A 14 0.01 1.44 14.90
CA LEU A 14 -0.75 2.47 14.18
C LEU A 14 -2.24 2.17 14.23
N ALA A 15 -2.85 2.52 15.37
CA ALA A 15 -4.29 2.71 15.48
C ALA A 15 -4.54 4.00 16.26
N ALA A 16 -4.36 5.14 15.61
CA ALA A 16 -4.92 6.40 16.06
C ALA A 16 -5.34 7.18 14.82
N GLY A 17 -6.63 7.13 14.50
CA GLY A 17 -7.21 7.95 13.45
C GLY A 17 -7.12 9.42 13.82
N LEU A 18 -6.19 10.12 13.18
CA LEU A 18 -6.22 11.57 13.04
C LEU A 18 -6.26 11.86 11.55
N ALA A 19 -7.20 12.70 11.13
CA ALA A 19 -7.28 13.20 9.78
C ALA A 19 -5.90 13.74 9.36
N PRO A 20 -5.38 13.42 8.16
CA PRO A 20 -4.10 13.94 7.73
C PRO A 20 -4.23 15.46 7.59
N SER A 21 -3.63 16.19 8.52
CA SER A 21 -3.24 17.56 8.25
C SER A 21 -2.32 17.52 7.02
N ALA A 22 -2.37 18.54 6.15
CA ALA A 22 -1.52 18.64 4.96
C ALA A 22 -0.05 18.85 5.39
N SER A 23 0.52 17.82 6.02
CA SER A 23 1.86 17.78 6.56
C SER A 23 2.83 17.21 5.53
N ALA A 24 4.10 17.53 5.68
CA ALA A 24 5.19 16.99 4.89
C ALA A 24 5.14 15.47 4.87
N GLN A 25 5.05 14.87 3.70
CA GLN A 25 5.04 13.43 3.52
C GLN A 25 5.89 13.08 2.31
N VAL A 26 6.67 12.01 2.41
CA VAL A 26 7.21 11.37 1.21
C VAL A 26 6.01 11.06 0.30
N GLY A 27 6.05 11.52 -0.95
CA GLY A 27 4.92 11.52 -1.88
C GLY A 27 4.05 12.79 -1.87
N ALA A 28 4.18 13.67 -0.87
CA ALA A 28 3.59 15.00 -0.91
C ALA A 28 4.39 15.94 -1.84
N THR A 29 3.77 17.05 -2.25
CA THR A 29 4.51 18.06 -3.00
C THR A 29 5.63 18.65 -2.12
N LEU A 30 6.79 18.93 -2.73
CA LEU A 30 7.93 19.50 -2.02
C LEU A 30 7.54 20.76 -1.22
N SER A 31 6.70 21.63 -1.79
CA SER A 31 6.22 22.84 -1.12
C SER A 31 5.37 22.55 0.12
N ALA A 32 4.63 21.44 0.16
CA ALA A 32 3.90 21.01 1.35
C ALA A 32 4.85 20.44 2.39
N SER A 33 5.82 19.62 1.98
CA SER A 33 6.84 19.03 2.85
C SER A 33 7.69 20.08 3.57
N LEU A 34 8.02 21.18 2.92
CA LEU A 34 8.81 22.26 3.52
C LEU A 34 8.07 23.09 4.57
N LYS A 35 6.75 22.93 4.71
CA LYS A 35 5.94 23.64 5.73
C LYS A 35 5.86 22.92 7.09
N ALA A 36 6.51 21.78 7.23
CA ALA A 36 6.52 21.04 8.49
C ALA A 36 7.13 21.91 9.62
N PRO A 37 6.48 22.02 10.79
CA PRO A 37 6.97 22.83 11.91
C PRO A 37 8.38 22.44 12.35
N GLU A 38 8.74 21.17 12.27
CA GLU A 38 10.03 20.61 12.67
C GLU A 38 11.18 21.07 11.75
N LEU A 39 10.86 21.56 10.55
CA LEU A 39 11.81 22.14 9.60
C LEU A 39 11.91 23.66 9.72
N THR A 40 11.21 24.27 10.69
CA THR A 40 11.32 25.70 10.97
C THR A 40 12.74 26.02 11.43
N GLY A 41 13.35 27.03 10.82
CA GLY A 41 14.75 27.42 11.10
C GLY A 41 15.81 26.70 10.27
N PHE A 42 15.42 25.72 9.46
CA PHE A 42 16.33 25.17 8.45
C PHE A 42 16.47 26.14 7.26
N ASN A 43 17.69 26.28 6.77
CA ASN A 43 17.99 27.03 5.54
C ASN A 43 18.07 26.05 4.35
N LEU A 44 17.29 26.29 3.30
CA LEU A 44 17.27 25.45 2.08
C LEU A 44 18.21 26.04 1.03
N VAL A 45 19.21 25.25 0.64
CA VAL A 45 20.10 25.57 -0.50
C VAL A 45 20.09 24.37 -1.45
N GLY A 46 19.59 24.57 -2.65
CA GLY A 46 19.37 23.46 -3.59
C GLY A 46 18.35 22.47 -3.06
N ASN A 47 18.79 21.25 -2.78
CA ASN A 47 18.00 20.18 -2.20
C ASN A 47 18.42 19.82 -0.76
N ILE A 48 19.19 20.67 -0.09
CA ILE A 48 19.71 20.44 1.25
C ILE A 48 19.15 21.48 2.20
N LEU A 49 18.47 21.00 3.24
CA LEU A 49 18.08 21.79 4.41
C LEU A 49 19.18 21.68 5.45
N THR A 50 19.60 22.80 6.04
CA THR A 50 20.63 22.83 7.07
C THR A 50 20.13 23.63 8.28
N ALA A 51 20.20 23.03 9.46
CA ALA A 51 19.91 23.66 10.74
C ALA A 51 21.17 24.30 11.35
N PRO A 52 21.02 25.25 12.31
CA PRO A 52 22.16 25.91 12.96
C PRO A 52 23.08 24.96 13.75
N ASP A 53 22.57 23.81 14.19
CA ASP A 53 23.35 22.76 14.92
C ASP A 53 24.16 21.87 13.99
N GLY A 54 24.06 22.11 12.66
CA GLY A 54 24.71 21.30 11.63
C GLY A 54 23.92 20.08 11.18
N THR A 55 22.68 19.87 11.69
CA THR A 55 21.77 18.87 11.15
C THR A 55 21.44 19.18 9.71
N THR A 56 21.52 18.18 8.83
CA THR A 56 21.17 18.33 7.42
C THR A 56 20.07 17.34 7.00
N VAL A 57 19.20 17.80 6.08
CA VAL A 57 18.21 16.94 5.42
C VAL A 57 18.40 17.09 3.92
N THR A 58 18.92 16.06 3.27
CA THR A 58 19.05 16.02 1.81
C THR A 58 17.77 15.44 1.23
N LEU A 59 17.10 16.19 0.36
CA LEU A 59 15.83 15.84 -0.25
C LEU A 59 16.07 15.27 -1.66
N THR A 60 15.44 14.13 -1.96
CA THR A 60 15.34 13.62 -3.32
C THR A 60 13.92 13.84 -3.81
N THR A 61 13.78 14.49 -4.95
CA THR A 61 12.49 14.87 -5.51
C THR A 61 12.23 14.24 -6.86
N ARG A 62 10.97 14.04 -7.16
CA ARG A 62 10.45 13.57 -8.45
C ARG A 62 9.61 14.66 -9.09
N GLY A 63 9.68 14.79 -10.42
CA GLY A 63 9.02 15.86 -11.18
C GLY A 63 9.95 17.00 -11.56
N LYS A 64 9.71 17.60 -12.74
CA LYS A 64 10.63 18.57 -13.36
C LYS A 64 10.21 20.02 -13.17
N LEU A 65 8.92 20.27 -12.92
CA LEU A 65 8.40 21.64 -12.87
C LEU A 65 8.27 22.11 -11.41
N PRO A 66 8.65 23.36 -11.10
CA PRO A 66 8.37 23.95 -9.78
C PRO A 66 6.89 23.83 -9.41
N GLY A 67 6.62 23.45 -8.17
CA GLY A 67 5.26 23.25 -7.67
C GLY A 67 4.63 21.88 -7.98
N THR A 68 5.21 21.10 -8.92
CA THR A 68 4.81 19.71 -9.21
C THR A 68 5.85 18.68 -8.78
N GLN A 69 6.87 19.13 -8.05
CA GLN A 69 7.86 18.23 -7.47
C GLN A 69 7.29 17.56 -6.22
N TYR A 70 7.51 16.26 -6.12
CA TYR A 70 7.12 15.44 -4.97
C TYR A 70 8.37 14.99 -4.23
N LEU A 71 8.28 14.91 -2.90
CA LEU A 71 9.33 14.31 -2.10
C LEU A 71 9.33 12.78 -2.31
N GLU A 72 10.41 12.24 -2.87
CA GLU A 72 10.58 10.80 -3.13
C GLU A 72 11.32 10.10 -1.98
N SER A 73 12.35 10.74 -1.45
CA SER A 73 13.09 10.28 -0.28
C SER A 73 13.79 11.43 0.41
N ALA A 74 14.20 11.21 1.65
CA ALA A 74 15.03 12.15 2.39
C ALA A 74 16.12 11.41 3.17
N ALA A 75 17.32 12.01 3.23
CA ALA A 75 18.41 11.56 4.07
C ALA A 75 18.72 12.62 5.14
N VAL A 76 18.54 12.26 6.39
CA VAL A 76 18.82 13.09 7.56
C VAL A 76 20.20 12.73 8.09
N LEU A 77 21.05 13.71 8.30
CA LEU A 77 22.34 13.56 8.99
C LEU A 77 22.34 14.41 10.25
N LEU A 78 22.44 13.77 11.39
CA LEU A 78 22.54 14.38 12.70
C LEU A 78 24.00 14.39 13.14
N PRO A 79 24.58 15.52 13.58
CA PRO A 79 25.96 15.59 14.07
C PRO A 79 26.17 14.80 15.37
N SER A 80 25.12 14.64 16.16
CA SER A 80 25.07 13.79 17.35
C SER A 80 23.98 12.75 17.22
N ALA A 81 24.17 11.58 17.83
CA ALA A 81 23.17 10.50 17.81
C ALA A 81 22.00 10.84 18.75
N ASP A 82 21.08 11.71 18.27
CA ASP A 82 19.85 12.08 18.97
C ASP A 82 18.64 11.32 18.39
N PRO A 83 18.17 10.25 19.07
CA PRO A 83 17.02 9.46 18.62
C PRO A 83 15.70 10.24 18.64
N VAL A 84 15.57 11.25 19.50
CA VAL A 84 14.34 12.06 19.63
C VAL A 84 14.25 13.02 18.45
N LEU A 85 15.34 13.72 18.12
CA LEU A 85 15.40 14.60 16.96
C LEU A 85 15.24 13.81 15.66
N ALA A 86 15.87 12.63 15.55
CA ALA A 86 15.64 11.73 14.41
C ALA A 86 14.16 11.40 14.24
N GLY A 87 13.48 11.01 15.31
CA GLY A 87 12.05 10.72 15.30
C GLY A 87 11.19 11.90 14.86
N LYS A 88 11.45 13.09 15.38
CA LYS A 88 10.73 14.32 15.00
C LYS A 88 10.89 14.64 13.51
N LEU A 89 12.12 14.59 12.99
CA LEU A 89 12.38 14.86 11.58
C LEU A 89 11.77 13.81 10.66
N LEU A 90 11.78 12.52 11.06
CA LEU A 90 11.09 11.51 10.29
C LEU A 90 9.57 11.71 10.33
N SER A 91 9.00 12.07 11.48
CA SER A 91 7.57 12.41 11.56
C SER A 91 7.20 13.54 10.61
N ALA A 92 8.02 14.59 10.55
CA ALA A 92 7.86 15.69 9.62
C ALA A 92 7.93 15.24 8.15
N LEU A 93 8.82 14.31 7.82
CA LEU A 93 9.05 13.84 6.45
C LEU A 93 8.05 12.76 5.99
N THR A 94 7.43 12.04 6.91
CA THR A 94 6.45 10.99 6.60
C THR A 94 5.01 11.42 6.84
N GLY A 95 4.79 12.38 7.72
CA GLY A 95 3.47 12.78 8.21
C GLY A 95 2.89 11.85 9.29
N ASP A 96 3.60 10.77 9.62
CA ASP A 96 3.24 9.83 10.68
C ASP A 96 3.93 10.21 11.98
N ASP A 97 3.29 10.01 13.14
CA ASP A 97 3.96 10.23 14.43
C ASP A 97 4.92 9.08 14.74
N LEU A 98 6.15 9.24 14.27
CA LEU A 98 7.26 8.30 14.48
C LEU A 98 8.18 8.70 15.64
N SER A 99 7.95 9.85 16.28
CA SER A 99 8.91 10.44 17.22
C SER A 99 9.18 9.53 18.43
N ALA A 100 8.15 9.12 19.16
CA ALA A 100 8.32 8.25 20.33
C ALA A 100 8.67 6.79 19.94
N PRO A 101 7.99 6.14 18.98
CA PRO A 101 8.33 4.79 18.55
C PRO A 101 9.76 4.65 18.05
N LEU A 102 10.23 5.60 17.24
CA LEU A 102 11.57 5.56 16.68
C LEU A 102 12.64 5.82 17.73
N ALA A 103 12.42 6.78 18.63
CA ALA A 103 13.32 7.03 19.74
C ALA A 103 13.48 5.79 20.64
N ALA A 104 12.39 5.07 20.92
CA ALA A 104 12.42 3.81 21.67
C ALA A 104 13.14 2.70 20.90
N PHE A 105 12.90 2.58 19.59
CA PHE A 105 13.55 1.61 18.72
C PHE A 105 15.07 1.83 18.68
N LEU A 106 15.52 3.05 18.43
CA LEU A 106 16.94 3.40 18.32
C LEU A 106 17.71 3.23 19.65
N LYS A 107 17.03 3.27 20.78
CA LYS A 107 17.67 3.05 22.11
C LYS A 107 17.91 1.57 22.45
N ARG A 108 17.36 0.63 21.66
CA ARG A 108 17.52 -0.80 21.95
C ARG A 108 18.98 -1.25 21.75
N PRO A 109 19.58 -2.00 22.67
CA PRO A 109 20.98 -2.44 22.55
C PRO A 109 21.29 -3.22 21.27
N GLU A 110 20.36 -4.07 20.83
CA GLU A 110 20.47 -4.85 19.60
C GLU A 110 20.41 -3.99 18.33
N VAL A 111 19.76 -2.82 18.38
CA VAL A 111 19.75 -1.83 17.30
C VAL A 111 21.04 -1.05 17.28
N GLN A 112 21.48 -0.55 18.44
CA GLN A 112 22.73 0.19 18.60
C GLN A 112 23.94 -0.62 18.08
N ALA A 113 24.01 -1.91 18.40
CA ALA A 113 25.06 -2.80 17.94
C ALA A 113 25.14 -2.94 16.40
N LYS A 114 24.05 -2.65 15.69
CA LYS A 114 23.95 -2.77 14.21
C LYS A 114 24.16 -1.46 13.47
N LEU A 115 24.12 -0.31 14.15
CA LEU A 115 24.19 1.00 13.48
C LEU A 115 25.50 1.21 12.71
N THR A 116 26.61 0.68 13.19
CA THR A 116 27.91 0.80 12.48
C THR A 116 27.89 0.09 11.14
N ALA A 117 27.30 -1.10 11.07
CA ALA A 117 27.14 -1.84 9.81
C ALA A 117 26.02 -1.28 8.94
N GLY A 118 25.09 -0.54 9.53
CA GLY A 118 23.85 -0.08 8.93
C GLY A 118 22.70 -1.06 9.16
N LEU A 119 21.52 -0.51 9.41
CA LEU A 119 20.29 -1.25 9.66
C LEU A 119 19.19 -0.71 8.75
N SER A 120 18.47 -1.59 8.06
CA SER A 120 17.28 -1.24 7.29
C SER A 120 16.06 -1.89 7.91
N VAL A 121 14.95 -1.13 7.97
CA VAL A 121 13.67 -1.54 8.54
C VAL A 121 12.58 -1.11 7.57
N ASN A 122 11.65 -2.01 7.27
CA ASN A 122 10.43 -1.68 6.55
C ASN A 122 9.35 -1.31 7.56
N SER A 123 8.81 -0.11 7.43
CA SER A 123 7.64 0.39 8.15
C SER A 123 6.67 0.90 7.10
N ASP A 124 5.81 0.04 6.63
CA ASP A 124 4.89 0.29 5.52
C ASP A 124 4.13 1.62 5.70
N PRO A 125 4.12 2.52 4.69
CA PRO A 125 4.63 2.32 3.32
C PRO A 125 6.12 2.69 3.11
N TYR A 126 6.91 2.87 4.18
CA TYR A 126 8.28 3.38 4.09
C TYR A 126 9.35 2.31 4.31
N ALA A 127 10.47 2.49 3.61
CA ALA A 127 11.75 1.85 3.90
C ALA A 127 12.64 2.85 4.65
N LEU A 128 13.08 2.48 5.84
CA LEU A 128 13.95 3.28 6.70
C LEU A 128 15.34 2.65 6.76
N SER A 129 16.40 3.46 6.69
CA SER A 129 17.76 3.00 6.89
C SER A 129 18.45 3.86 7.91
N PHE A 130 19.21 3.22 8.82
CA PHE A 130 19.92 3.85 9.92
C PHE A 130 21.38 3.46 9.88
N ARG A 131 22.29 4.42 10.08
CA ARG A 131 23.73 4.17 10.16
C ARG A 131 24.39 5.16 11.11
N ALA A 132 25.33 4.67 11.94
CA ALA A 132 26.20 5.56 12.69
C ALA A 132 27.09 6.37 11.72
N ALA A 133 27.25 7.66 11.98
CA ALA A 133 28.04 8.60 11.19
C ALA A 133 28.99 9.38 12.12
N GLY A 134 30.14 8.80 12.43
CA GLY A 134 31.02 9.32 13.49
C GLY A 134 30.31 9.31 14.85
N THR A 135 30.19 10.47 15.49
CA THR A 135 29.41 10.67 16.72
C THR A 135 27.90 10.83 16.46
N GLY A 136 27.53 10.93 15.20
CA GLY A 136 26.18 11.24 14.75
C GLY A 136 25.40 10.02 14.22
N LEU A 137 24.27 10.31 13.62
CA LEU A 137 23.36 9.33 13.07
C LEU A 137 22.91 9.78 11.67
N SER A 138 23.00 8.89 10.70
CA SER A 138 22.38 9.04 9.38
C SER A 138 21.11 8.21 9.31
N VAL A 139 20.01 8.83 8.87
CA VAL A 139 18.71 8.19 8.68
C VAL A 139 18.20 8.50 7.28
N THR A 140 17.82 7.49 6.54
CA THR A 140 17.16 7.67 5.24
C THR A 140 15.73 7.16 5.32
N VAL A 141 14.79 7.93 4.76
CA VAL A 141 13.40 7.53 4.56
C VAL A 141 13.07 7.59 3.06
N ALA A 142 12.47 6.54 2.56
CA ALA A 142 11.98 6.47 1.18
C ALA A 142 10.69 5.64 1.14
N PHE A 143 9.92 5.71 0.06
CA PHE A 143 8.85 4.75 -0.14
C PHE A 143 9.40 3.33 -0.32
N GLN A 144 8.75 2.38 0.32
CA GLN A 144 8.93 0.98 0.00
C GLN A 144 8.28 0.69 -1.36
N THR A 145 9.04 0.10 -2.28
CA THR A 145 8.55 -0.27 -3.60
C THR A 145 8.51 -1.77 -3.77
N LEU A 146 7.43 -2.28 -4.34
CA LEU A 146 7.31 -3.66 -4.78
C LEU A 146 7.42 -3.76 -6.30
N SER A 147 7.96 -4.86 -6.78
CA SER A 147 8.09 -5.19 -8.20
C SER A 147 7.78 -6.67 -8.42
N GLY A 148 7.67 -7.08 -9.68
CA GLY A 148 7.39 -8.48 -10.02
C GLY A 148 5.90 -8.84 -9.86
N PHE A 149 5.02 -7.87 -10.05
CA PHE A 149 3.57 -8.11 -10.13
C PHE A 149 3.24 -8.96 -11.35
N GLU A 150 2.34 -9.91 -11.15
CA GLU A 150 1.82 -10.74 -12.25
C GLU A 150 0.63 -10.05 -12.92
N SER A 151 0.39 -10.43 -14.19
CA SER A 151 -0.80 -9.99 -14.90
C SER A 151 -2.02 -10.80 -14.43
N VAL A 152 -3.16 -10.14 -14.39
CA VAL A 152 -4.43 -10.82 -14.17
C VAL A 152 -5.18 -11.03 -15.50
N PRO A 153 -6.10 -12.01 -15.60
CA PRO A 153 -6.97 -12.16 -16.76
C PRO A 153 -7.74 -10.87 -17.09
N ALA A 154 -7.92 -10.60 -18.39
CA ALA A 154 -8.61 -9.40 -18.85
C ALA A 154 -10.02 -9.22 -18.25
N SER A 155 -10.68 -10.31 -17.87
CA SER A 155 -11.98 -10.27 -17.19
C SER A 155 -11.96 -9.62 -15.80
N ARG A 156 -10.76 -9.43 -15.21
CA ARG A 156 -10.54 -8.75 -13.93
C ARG A 156 -9.83 -7.40 -14.08
N ILE A 157 -9.73 -6.91 -15.32
CA ILE A 157 -9.19 -5.59 -15.64
C ILE A 157 -10.34 -4.67 -16.01
N LEU A 158 -10.36 -3.46 -15.44
CA LEU A 158 -11.19 -2.35 -15.88
C LEU A 158 -10.31 -1.26 -16.47
N GLY A 159 -10.76 -0.65 -17.57
CA GLY A 159 -9.95 0.27 -18.37
C GLY A 159 -9.22 -0.45 -19.50
N ASP A 160 -8.27 0.25 -20.13
CA ASP A 160 -7.45 -0.32 -21.21
C ASP A 160 -6.38 -1.26 -20.61
N PRO A 161 -6.37 -2.55 -20.96
CA PRO A 161 -5.32 -3.48 -20.48
C PRO A 161 -3.88 -3.04 -20.81
N ALA A 162 -3.69 -2.21 -21.84
CA ALA A 162 -2.40 -1.68 -22.24
C ALA A 162 -2.05 -0.35 -21.54
N ALA A 163 -2.94 0.20 -20.71
CA ALA A 163 -2.67 1.44 -19.98
C ALA A 163 -1.37 1.33 -19.16
N PRO A 164 -0.49 2.37 -19.20
CA PRO A 164 0.83 2.30 -18.58
C PRO A 164 0.80 2.22 -17.06
N TYR A 165 -0.25 2.74 -16.43
CA TYR A 165 -0.40 2.71 -14.97
C TYR A 165 -1.46 1.71 -14.55
N ALA A 166 -1.19 0.95 -13.50
CA ALA A 166 -2.15 -0.01 -12.94
C ALA A 166 -2.39 0.28 -11.47
N ILE A 167 -3.67 0.35 -11.09
CA ILE A 167 -4.11 0.23 -9.70
C ILE A 167 -4.33 -1.25 -9.45
N ARG A 168 -3.46 -1.88 -8.65
CA ARG A 168 -3.50 -3.32 -8.31
C ARG A 168 -4.07 -3.48 -6.92
N MET A 169 -5.22 -4.11 -6.82
CA MET A 169 -5.91 -4.34 -5.55
C MET A 169 -5.92 -5.82 -5.20
N TYR A 170 -5.15 -6.20 -4.18
CA TYR A 170 -5.19 -7.52 -3.55
C TYR A 170 -6.29 -7.54 -2.52
N SER A 171 -7.32 -8.34 -2.77
CA SER A 171 -8.58 -8.23 -2.04
C SER A 171 -9.16 -9.60 -1.66
N ASP A 172 -9.90 -9.59 -0.56
CA ASP A 172 -10.63 -10.72 0.00
C ASP A 172 -12.11 -10.33 0.13
N PHE A 173 -13.00 -11.09 -0.49
CA PHE A 173 -14.43 -10.80 -0.48
C PHE A 173 -15.07 -10.84 0.91
N GLN A 174 -14.49 -11.59 1.84
CA GLN A 174 -15.01 -11.70 3.21
C GLN A 174 -14.40 -10.68 4.18
N CYS A 175 -13.32 -10.00 3.78
CA CYS A 175 -12.65 -9.00 4.61
C CYS A 175 -13.51 -7.74 4.74
N PRO A 176 -13.84 -7.29 5.98
CA PRO A 176 -14.64 -6.08 6.18
C PRO A 176 -13.94 -4.81 5.69
N TYR A 177 -12.62 -4.75 5.77
CA TYR A 177 -11.84 -3.62 5.25
C TYR A 177 -11.80 -3.58 3.72
N CYS A 178 -11.82 -4.74 3.04
CA CYS A 178 -12.00 -4.80 1.59
C CYS A 178 -13.40 -4.32 1.20
N GLN A 179 -14.42 -4.75 1.93
CA GLN A 179 -15.79 -4.30 1.73
C GLN A 179 -15.88 -2.77 1.89
N GLN A 180 -15.26 -2.21 2.91
CA GLN A 180 -15.22 -0.77 3.13
C GLN A 180 -14.59 -0.03 1.93
N ALA A 181 -13.40 -0.44 1.48
CA ALA A 181 -12.74 0.17 0.34
C ALA A 181 -13.58 0.09 -0.93
N GLU A 182 -14.21 -1.06 -1.18
CA GLU A 182 -15.06 -1.30 -2.36
C GLU A 182 -16.38 -0.51 -2.34
N LEU A 183 -16.89 -0.16 -1.17
CA LEU A 183 -18.13 0.60 -1.04
C LEU A 183 -17.90 2.12 -0.92
N GLU A 184 -16.78 2.56 -0.36
CA GLU A 184 -16.49 3.98 -0.09
C GLU A 184 -15.62 4.62 -1.19
N ALA A 185 -14.43 4.09 -1.46
CA ALA A 185 -13.48 4.70 -2.40
C ALA A 185 -13.66 4.24 -3.84
N MET A 186 -13.78 2.93 -4.06
CA MET A 186 -13.74 2.34 -5.41
C MET A 186 -14.82 2.83 -6.34
N PRO A 187 -16.07 3.11 -5.93
CA PRO A 187 -17.09 3.65 -6.85
C PRO A 187 -16.66 4.98 -7.50
N THR A 188 -15.99 5.86 -6.71
CA THR A 188 -15.48 7.13 -7.22
C THR A 188 -14.23 6.95 -8.06
N VAL A 189 -13.29 6.12 -7.61
CA VAL A 189 -12.03 5.81 -8.32
C VAL A 189 -12.31 5.20 -9.69
N LEU A 190 -13.16 4.18 -9.76
CA LEU A 190 -13.45 3.48 -11.01
C LEU A 190 -14.31 4.31 -11.98
N LYS A 191 -15.25 5.12 -11.47
CA LYS A 191 -16.03 6.03 -12.31
C LYS A 191 -15.17 7.09 -13.00
N ASN A 192 -14.12 7.55 -12.31
CA ASN A 192 -13.21 8.59 -12.78
C ASN A 192 -11.86 8.04 -13.26
N LEU A 193 -11.79 6.75 -13.61
CA LEU A 193 -10.56 6.09 -14.03
C LEU A 193 -9.98 6.78 -15.29
N PRO A 194 -8.76 7.35 -15.22
CA PRO A 194 -8.14 8.00 -16.37
C PRO A 194 -7.81 7.00 -17.48
N LYS A 195 -7.75 7.46 -18.73
CA LYS A 195 -7.48 6.60 -19.90
C LYS A 195 -6.11 5.91 -19.87
N ASP A 196 -5.15 6.50 -19.18
CA ASP A 196 -3.79 5.97 -18.99
C ASP A 196 -3.66 5.06 -17.76
N VAL A 197 -4.78 4.74 -17.09
CA VAL A 197 -4.85 3.93 -15.88
C VAL A 197 -5.78 2.75 -16.08
N ARG A 198 -5.35 1.57 -15.67
CA ARG A 198 -6.22 0.40 -15.53
C ARG A 198 -6.34 -0.02 -14.07
N PHE A 199 -7.43 -0.65 -13.73
CA PHE A 199 -7.64 -1.30 -12.43
C PHE A 199 -7.52 -2.82 -12.60
N GLU A 200 -6.78 -3.46 -11.72
CA GLU A 200 -6.56 -4.92 -11.67
C GLU A 200 -7.02 -5.46 -10.31
N PHE A 201 -7.91 -6.46 -10.32
CA PHE A 201 -8.33 -7.15 -9.11
C PHE A 201 -7.55 -8.45 -8.95
N HIS A 202 -6.78 -8.57 -7.87
CA HIS A 202 -5.99 -9.73 -7.50
C HIS A 202 -6.66 -10.50 -6.38
N GLN A 203 -6.79 -11.82 -6.55
CA GLN A 203 -7.38 -12.70 -5.53
C GLN A 203 -6.41 -12.90 -4.37
N PHE A 204 -6.83 -12.53 -3.17
CA PHE A 204 -6.03 -12.76 -1.97
C PHE A 204 -6.92 -13.14 -0.77
N PRO A 205 -7.62 -14.30 -0.81
CA PRO A 205 -8.43 -14.76 0.30
C PRO A 205 -7.56 -15.14 1.51
N LEU A 206 -7.79 -14.52 2.66
CA LEU A 206 -7.11 -14.78 3.92
C LEU A 206 -7.79 -15.96 4.65
N GLU A 207 -7.61 -17.18 4.16
CA GLU A 207 -8.36 -18.38 4.55
C GLU A 207 -8.28 -18.71 6.04
N SER A 208 -7.19 -18.34 6.71
CA SER A 208 -7.02 -18.54 8.16
C SER A 208 -7.92 -17.64 9.01
N LEU A 209 -8.37 -16.51 8.44
CA LEU A 209 -9.21 -15.51 9.11
C LEU A 209 -10.66 -15.57 8.59
N HIS A 210 -10.83 -15.91 7.32
CA HIS A 210 -12.07 -15.80 6.57
C HIS A 210 -12.44 -17.14 5.89
N PRO A 211 -13.21 -18.00 6.56
CA PRO A 211 -13.43 -19.38 6.11
C PRO A 211 -14.15 -19.50 4.76
N ASN A 212 -14.95 -18.51 4.36
CA ASN A 212 -15.68 -18.49 3.09
C ASN A 212 -14.97 -17.69 1.98
N ALA A 213 -13.84 -17.07 2.28
CA ALA A 213 -13.14 -16.18 1.33
C ALA A 213 -12.68 -16.91 0.06
N ARG A 214 -12.09 -18.11 0.20
CA ARG A 214 -11.70 -18.94 -0.94
C ARG A 214 -12.89 -19.28 -1.84
N ALA A 215 -13.99 -19.74 -1.24
CA ALA A 215 -15.18 -20.10 -2.01
C ALA A 215 -15.76 -18.88 -2.75
N ALA A 216 -15.75 -17.70 -2.13
CA ALA A 216 -16.16 -16.45 -2.77
C ALA A 216 -15.23 -16.06 -3.92
N ALA A 217 -13.92 -16.22 -3.74
CA ALA A 217 -12.91 -15.97 -4.77
C ALA A 217 -13.13 -16.91 -5.97
N GLU A 218 -13.26 -18.21 -5.77
CA GLU A 218 -13.55 -19.21 -6.82
C GLU A 218 -14.89 -18.90 -7.52
N ALA A 219 -15.91 -18.48 -6.78
CA ALA A 219 -17.19 -18.06 -7.32
C ALA A 219 -17.07 -16.85 -8.26
N SER A 220 -16.24 -15.86 -7.86
CA SER A 220 -15.99 -14.69 -8.69
C SER A 220 -15.26 -15.04 -9.98
N VAL A 221 -14.33 -16.03 -9.96
CA VAL A 221 -13.68 -16.54 -11.17
C VAL A 221 -14.68 -17.20 -12.10
N CYS A 222 -15.64 -17.98 -11.57
CA CYS A 222 -16.71 -18.59 -12.38
C CYS A 222 -17.61 -17.54 -13.06
N ALA A 223 -17.86 -16.42 -12.39
CA ALA A 223 -18.52 -15.27 -13.01
C ALA A 223 -17.63 -14.57 -14.06
N ALA A 224 -16.34 -14.44 -13.78
CA ALA A 224 -15.33 -13.87 -14.68
C ALA A 224 -15.24 -14.63 -16.02
N LYS A 225 -15.31 -15.98 -16.01
CA LYS A 225 -15.33 -16.83 -17.20
C LYS A 225 -16.51 -16.52 -18.14
N GLN A 226 -17.53 -15.84 -17.66
CA GLN A 226 -18.68 -15.39 -18.43
C GLN A 226 -18.70 -13.86 -18.64
N GLY A 227 -17.58 -13.16 -18.36
CA GLY A 227 -17.47 -11.70 -18.52
C GLY A 227 -18.26 -10.91 -17.48
N ARG A 228 -18.58 -11.50 -16.32
CA ARG A 228 -19.45 -10.89 -15.31
C ARG A 228 -18.72 -10.64 -13.97
N PHE A 229 -17.40 -10.59 -13.99
CA PHE A 229 -16.60 -10.41 -12.77
C PHE A 229 -17.03 -9.19 -11.96
N PHE A 230 -16.99 -8.01 -12.57
CA PHE A 230 -17.27 -6.75 -11.85
C PHE A 230 -18.71 -6.67 -11.33
N ALA A 231 -19.70 -7.11 -12.13
CA ALA A 231 -21.07 -7.16 -11.67
C ALA A 231 -21.27 -8.12 -10.48
N PHE A 232 -20.61 -9.29 -10.52
CA PHE A 232 -20.60 -10.25 -9.41
C PHE A 232 -19.89 -9.67 -8.18
N LYS A 233 -18.70 -9.10 -8.37
CA LYS A 233 -17.89 -8.48 -7.32
C LYS A 233 -18.69 -7.40 -6.57
N ASP A 234 -19.24 -6.45 -7.31
CA ASP A 234 -20.00 -5.33 -6.73
C ASP A 234 -21.25 -5.81 -5.98
N ALA A 235 -21.94 -6.82 -6.51
CA ALA A 235 -23.11 -7.38 -5.85
C ALA A 235 -22.72 -8.16 -4.57
N LEU A 236 -21.61 -8.89 -4.59
CA LEU A 236 -21.18 -9.69 -3.44
C LEU A 236 -20.71 -8.83 -2.29
N PHE A 237 -19.94 -7.75 -2.56
CA PHE A 237 -19.48 -6.81 -1.51
C PHE A 237 -20.62 -6.05 -0.83
N ARG A 238 -21.80 -5.95 -1.47
CA ARG A 238 -23.00 -5.34 -0.85
C ARG A 238 -23.77 -6.32 0.06
N ARG A 239 -23.30 -7.56 0.23
CA ARG A 239 -23.99 -8.59 1.01
C ARG A 239 -23.12 -9.12 2.14
N ASN A 240 -23.75 -9.34 3.30
CA ASN A 240 -23.07 -9.88 4.49
C ASN A 240 -23.66 -11.23 4.94
N ASP A 241 -24.78 -11.67 4.35
CA ASP A 241 -25.53 -12.85 4.75
C ASP A 241 -24.83 -14.19 4.47
N TRP A 242 -23.77 -14.18 3.66
CA TRP A 242 -22.95 -15.34 3.34
C TRP A 242 -21.68 -15.48 4.21
N GLN A 243 -21.23 -14.37 4.82
CA GLN A 243 -19.93 -14.32 5.50
C GLN A 243 -19.80 -15.30 6.67
N LYS A 244 -20.90 -15.52 7.39
CA LYS A 244 -20.96 -16.48 8.52
C LYS A 244 -21.76 -17.74 8.20
N SER A 245 -22.15 -17.93 6.94
CA SER A 245 -22.94 -19.09 6.51
C SER A 245 -22.07 -20.35 6.47
N ALA A 246 -22.59 -21.47 6.98
CA ALA A 246 -21.98 -22.78 6.79
C ALA A 246 -22.07 -23.25 5.32
N ASN A 247 -23.03 -22.72 4.54
CA ASN A 247 -23.18 -23.01 3.12
C ASN A 247 -23.47 -21.73 2.33
N PRO A 248 -22.41 -20.96 1.94
CA PRO A 248 -22.57 -19.71 1.23
C PRO A 248 -22.92 -19.89 -0.27
N SER A 249 -22.87 -21.11 -0.80
CA SER A 249 -23.02 -21.40 -2.23
C SER A 249 -24.36 -20.95 -2.80
N THR A 250 -25.44 -21.00 -2.02
CA THR A 250 -26.78 -20.51 -2.43
C THR A 250 -26.79 -19.01 -2.64
N VAL A 251 -26.10 -18.27 -1.77
CA VAL A 251 -25.95 -16.81 -1.90
C VAL A 251 -25.09 -16.47 -3.11
N PHE A 252 -23.95 -17.15 -3.29
CA PHE A 252 -23.10 -16.94 -4.45
C PHE A 252 -23.82 -17.20 -5.77
N GLN A 253 -24.65 -18.26 -5.83
CA GLN A 253 -25.45 -18.54 -7.01
C GLN A 253 -26.50 -17.44 -7.27
N ALA A 254 -27.17 -16.95 -6.23
CA ALA A 254 -28.15 -15.86 -6.37
C ALA A 254 -27.46 -14.57 -6.84
N VAL A 255 -26.27 -14.26 -6.33
CA VAL A 255 -25.45 -13.13 -6.77
C VAL A 255 -25.05 -13.32 -8.25
N ALA A 256 -24.58 -14.50 -8.64
CA ALA A 256 -24.22 -14.82 -10.02
C ALA A 256 -25.41 -14.62 -10.97
N GLN A 257 -26.60 -15.12 -10.60
CA GLN A 257 -27.82 -14.92 -11.36
C GLN A 257 -28.18 -13.45 -11.52
N GLY A 258 -28.11 -12.68 -10.42
CA GLY A 258 -28.37 -11.23 -10.43
C GLY A 258 -27.34 -10.46 -11.26
N ALA A 259 -26.11 -10.94 -11.36
CA ALA A 259 -25.05 -10.39 -12.20
C ALA A 259 -25.20 -10.77 -13.70
N GLY A 260 -26.22 -11.54 -14.07
CA GLY A 260 -26.47 -11.97 -15.46
C GLY A 260 -25.59 -13.14 -15.90
N VAL A 261 -25.12 -13.96 -14.96
CA VAL A 261 -24.36 -15.20 -15.21
C VAL A 261 -25.34 -16.34 -15.55
N ASN A 262 -25.00 -17.17 -16.55
CA ASN A 262 -25.71 -18.41 -16.78
C ASN A 262 -25.49 -19.37 -15.61
N VAL A 263 -26.55 -19.68 -14.87
CA VAL A 263 -26.48 -20.44 -13.61
C VAL A 263 -26.04 -21.90 -13.84
N GLY A 264 -26.44 -22.51 -14.99
CA GLY A 264 -26.03 -23.88 -15.31
C GLY A 264 -24.52 -24.00 -15.49
N THR A 265 -23.93 -23.13 -16.35
CA THR A 265 -22.48 -23.02 -16.55
C THR A 265 -21.74 -22.66 -15.27
N TYR A 266 -22.30 -21.75 -14.46
CA TYR A 266 -21.71 -21.39 -13.18
C TYR A 266 -21.65 -22.55 -12.19
N ARG A 267 -22.75 -23.34 -12.06
CA ARG A 267 -22.78 -24.52 -11.20
C ARG A 267 -21.72 -25.57 -11.60
N GLY A 268 -21.59 -25.83 -12.91
CA GLY A 268 -20.52 -26.72 -13.41
C GLY A 268 -19.14 -26.20 -13.05
N CYS A 269 -18.88 -24.91 -13.30
CA CYS A 269 -17.61 -24.26 -12.96
C CYS A 269 -17.28 -24.39 -11.44
N MET A 270 -18.26 -24.18 -10.57
CA MET A 270 -18.08 -24.33 -9.12
C MET A 270 -17.87 -25.79 -8.68
N ALA A 271 -18.63 -26.72 -9.26
CA ALA A 271 -18.50 -28.16 -8.95
C ALA A 271 -17.12 -28.69 -9.34
N ASP A 272 -16.63 -28.29 -10.50
CA ASP A 272 -15.30 -28.68 -11.04
C ASP A 272 -14.15 -27.85 -10.45
N ARG A 273 -14.45 -26.88 -9.58
CA ARG A 273 -13.47 -25.96 -8.97
C ARG A 273 -12.55 -25.28 -9.99
N VAL A 274 -13.11 -24.88 -11.13
CA VAL A 274 -12.34 -24.27 -12.24
C VAL A 274 -11.58 -23.01 -11.79
N GLY A 275 -12.10 -22.29 -10.78
CA GLY A 275 -11.46 -21.11 -10.20
C GLY A 275 -10.24 -21.39 -9.31
N LYS A 276 -10.04 -22.65 -8.88
CA LYS A 276 -9.01 -22.99 -7.88
C LYS A 276 -7.60 -22.57 -8.32
N ALA A 277 -7.19 -22.91 -9.51
CA ALA A 277 -5.83 -22.61 -9.98
C ALA A 277 -5.55 -21.11 -10.04
N GLU A 278 -6.55 -20.32 -10.42
CA GLU A 278 -6.43 -18.86 -10.51
C GLU A 278 -6.37 -18.18 -9.12
N VAL A 279 -7.11 -18.73 -8.14
CA VAL A 279 -7.03 -18.27 -6.74
C VAL A 279 -5.70 -18.67 -6.11
N ASP A 280 -5.22 -19.90 -6.37
CA ASP A 280 -3.92 -20.37 -5.88
C ASP A 280 -2.76 -19.53 -6.45
N ALA A 281 -2.84 -19.13 -7.71
CA ALA A 281 -1.85 -18.24 -8.32
C ALA A 281 -1.83 -16.85 -7.63
N GLY A 282 -3.01 -16.29 -7.33
CA GLY A 282 -3.10 -15.04 -6.58
C GLY A 282 -2.50 -15.13 -5.16
N LEU A 283 -2.75 -16.25 -4.46
CA LEU A 283 -2.15 -16.51 -3.14
C LEU A 283 -0.63 -16.66 -3.23
N ALA A 284 -0.14 -17.37 -4.25
CA ALA A 284 1.31 -17.54 -4.47
C ALA A 284 1.98 -16.20 -4.79
N GLU A 285 1.34 -15.37 -5.62
CA GLU A 285 1.82 -14.00 -5.91
C GLU A 285 1.87 -13.15 -4.64
N ALA A 286 0.78 -13.09 -3.87
CA ALA A 286 0.73 -12.35 -2.62
C ALA A 286 1.82 -12.79 -1.63
N GLY A 287 2.04 -14.11 -1.50
CA GLY A 287 3.11 -14.66 -0.67
C GLY A 287 4.51 -14.28 -1.16
N ARG A 288 4.77 -14.33 -2.46
CA ARG A 288 6.05 -13.91 -3.07
C ARG A 288 6.32 -12.42 -2.88
N LEU A 289 5.27 -11.60 -2.94
CA LEU A 289 5.36 -10.16 -2.69
C LEU A 289 5.43 -9.82 -1.19
N GLY A 290 5.29 -10.80 -0.30
CA GLY A 290 5.32 -10.60 1.16
C GLY A 290 4.05 -9.92 1.71
N LEU A 291 2.92 -9.99 0.99
CA LEU A 291 1.66 -9.40 1.44
C LEU A 291 1.07 -10.25 2.58
N ASN A 292 0.55 -9.57 3.60
CA ASN A 292 0.01 -10.22 4.81
C ASN A 292 -1.35 -9.66 5.25
N SER A 293 -1.90 -8.71 4.51
CA SER A 293 -3.16 -8.04 4.84
C SER A 293 -3.94 -7.65 3.59
N THR A 294 -5.26 -7.48 3.75
CA THR A 294 -6.17 -6.96 2.73
C THR A 294 -7.05 -5.83 3.28
N PRO A 295 -7.42 -4.83 2.46
CA PRO A 295 -6.94 -4.63 1.10
C PRO A 295 -5.48 -4.19 1.07
N SER A 296 -4.69 -4.71 0.11
CA SER A 296 -3.37 -4.17 -0.22
C SER A 296 -3.43 -3.61 -1.64
N VAL A 297 -3.22 -2.30 -1.78
CA VAL A 297 -3.37 -1.60 -3.07
C VAL A 297 -2.07 -0.95 -3.48
N TYR A 298 -1.68 -1.14 -4.75
CA TYR A 298 -0.42 -0.63 -5.28
C TYR A 298 -0.61 0.11 -6.60
N ILE A 299 0.15 1.20 -6.78
CA ILE A 299 0.26 1.96 -8.03
C ILE A 299 1.74 2.19 -8.32
N GLY A 300 2.23 1.73 -9.48
CA GLY A 300 3.65 1.90 -9.85
C GLY A 300 4.64 1.26 -8.87
N GLY A 301 4.21 0.27 -8.11
CA GLY A 301 5.02 -0.38 -7.07
C GLY A 301 4.89 0.23 -5.67
N TYR A 302 4.26 1.38 -5.55
CA TYR A 302 4.05 2.08 -4.28
C TYR A 302 2.69 1.72 -3.68
N ARG A 303 2.64 1.55 -2.37
CA ARG A 303 1.39 1.23 -1.66
C ARG A 303 0.52 2.48 -1.50
N VAL A 304 -0.79 2.33 -1.72
CA VAL A 304 -1.80 3.32 -1.33
C VAL A 304 -1.94 3.27 0.19
N ALA A 305 -1.59 4.34 0.88
CA ALA A 305 -1.57 4.38 2.34
C ALA A 305 -2.97 4.31 2.96
N ASP A 306 -3.93 5.02 2.36
CA ASP A 306 -5.35 4.97 2.75
C ASP A 306 -6.21 4.50 1.57
N PRO A 307 -6.59 3.20 1.53
CA PRO A 307 -7.40 2.65 0.44
C PRO A 307 -8.89 3.00 0.52
N TYR A 308 -9.33 3.74 1.54
CA TYR A 308 -10.72 4.11 1.75
C TYR A 308 -11.07 5.48 1.19
N THR A 309 -10.07 6.29 0.85
CA THR A 309 -10.23 7.67 0.39
C THR A 309 -9.81 7.81 -1.08
N PRO A 310 -10.71 8.24 -2.00
CA PRO A 310 -10.38 8.41 -3.43
C PRO A 310 -9.19 9.35 -3.68
N ALA A 311 -9.02 10.37 -2.82
CA ALA A 311 -7.92 11.32 -2.92
C ALA A 311 -6.52 10.66 -2.80
N SER A 312 -6.40 9.57 -2.01
CA SER A 312 -5.14 8.84 -1.85
C SER A 312 -4.70 8.15 -3.14
N TYR A 313 -5.66 7.64 -3.91
CA TYR A 313 -5.38 7.06 -5.24
C TYR A 313 -4.90 8.12 -6.22
N GLN A 314 -5.59 9.28 -6.24
CA GLN A 314 -5.21 10.38 -7.12
C GLN A 314 -3.82 10.94 -6.76
N ALA A 315 -3.56 11.19 -5.48
CA ALA A 315 -2.26 11.69 -5.02
C ALA A 315 -1.11 10.77 -5.41
N LEU A 316 -1.29 9.44 -5.24
CA LEU A 316 -0.27 8.47 -5.63
C LEU A 316 -0.12 8.35 -7.16
N LEU A 317 -1.21 8.45 -7.93
CA LEU A 317 -1.14 8.52 -9.39
C LEU A 317 -0.34 9.74 -9.86
N ASP A 318 -0.58 10.91 -9.27
CA ASP A 318 0.13 12.14 -9.60
C ASP A 318 1.62 12.02 -9.27
N PHE A 319 1.95 11.44 -8.12
CA PHE A 319 3.33 11.12 -7.74
C PHE A 319 4.01 10.16 -8.74
N VAL A 320 3.34 9.08 -9.12
CA VAL A 320 3.92 8.06 -10.03
C VAL A 320 4.09 8.61 -11.45
N ARG A 321 3.22 9.51 -11.89
CA ARG A 321 3.30 10.20 -13.19
C ARG A 321 4.38 11.27 -13.26
N ALA A 322 4.76 11.84 -12.13
CA ALA A 322 5.80 12.87 -12.03
C ALA A 322 7.19 12.22 -12.22
N LYS A 323 7.62 12.06 -13.50
CA LYS A 323 8.92 11.46 -13.87
C LYS A 323 9.98 12.54 -14.04
#